data_bc5723b4bc3af3084f9e892aa1ce8e50
#
_entry.id   bc5723b4bc3af3084f9e892aa1ce8e50
#
_cell.length_a   1.000
_cell.length_b   1.000
_cell.length_c   1.000
_cell.angle_alpha   90.00
_cell.angle_beta   90.00
_cell.angle_gamma   90.00
#
_symmetry.space_group_name_H-M   'P 1'
#
loop_
_entity.id
_entity.type
_entity.pdbx_description
1 polymer ?
#
loop_
_entity_poly.entity_id
_entity_poly.type
_entity_poly.pdbx_seq_one_letter_code
_entity_poly.pdbx_strand_id
1 'polypeptide(L)'
;MSRRSLADRALVAQILSEEVRSGVAISDPALVSTQKKELIARSAICALGFVLAASWSTLLPLALSVLAGWDHFARRRRSVLVATKAGLHLVAIRGQRASLSCEWRVDTEARLVLHPSKPEVPLELPGWTGILHGADIERAERTIRDGGGEPVRELRAD
;
A
#
# COMPACT_ATOMS: atom_id res chain seq x y z
N MET A 1 2.66 -19.46 -0.53
CA MET A 1 3.24 -18.09 -0.62
C MET A 1 3.33 -17.69 -2.09
N SER A 2 2.78 -16.53 -2.47
CA SER A 2 2.83 -16.04 -3.86
C SER A 2 4.26 -15.60 -4.19
N ARG A 3 4.74 -15.84 -5.44
CA ARG A 3 6.06 -15.36 -5.93
C ARG A 3 6.24 -13.83 -5.78
N ARG A 4 5.15 -13.07 -5.84
CA ARG A 4 5.15 -11.61 -5.61
C ARG A 4 5.51 -11.23 -4.18
N SER A 5 5.09 -12.00 -3.17
CA SER A 5 5.40 -11.70 -1.76
C SER A 5 6.89 -11.91 -1.43
N LEU A 6 7.56 -12.80 -2.13
CA LEU A 6 9.00 -13.03 -1.98
C LEU A 6 9.84 -11.91 -2.60
N ALA A 7 9.45 -11.42 -3.79
CA ALA A 7 10.11 -10.30 -4.44
C ALA A 7 9.95 -9.01 -3.64
N ASP A 8 8.73 -8.76 -3.10
CA ASP A 8 8.47 -7.61 -2.25
C ASP A 8 9.33 -7.66 -0.96
N ARG A 9 9.51 -8.84 -0.35
CA ARG A 9 10.38 -9.01 0.83
C ARG A 9 11.85 -8.73 0.54
N ALA A 10 12.37 -9.26 -0.57
CA ALA A 10 13.76 -9.02 -0.96
C ALA A 10 14.03 -7.53 -1.21
N LEU A 11 13.09 -6.85 -1.88
CA LEU A 11 13.18 -5.43 -2.15
C LEU A 11 13.16 -4.59 -0.87
N VAL A 12 12.29 -4.95 0.08
CA VAL A 12 12.19 -4.27 1.38
C VAL A 12 13.43 -4.50 2.23
N ALA A 13 13.94 -5.74 2.29
CA ALA A 13 15.15 -6.07 3.02
C ALA A 13 16.37 -5.30 2.48
N GLN A 14 16.47 -5.12 1.16
CA GLN A 14 17.53 -4.34 0.53
C GLN A 14 17.50 -2.86 0.94
N ILE A 15 16.32 -2.27 1.12
CA ILE A 15 16.17 -0.85 1.49
C ILE A 15 16.44 -0.62 2.96
N LEU A 16 15.93 -1.52 3.82
CA LEU A 16 16.10 -1.39 5.26
C LEU A 16 17.49 -1.82 5.72
N SER A 17 18.27 -2.49 4.86
CA SER A 17 19.55 -3.14 5.22
C SER A 17 19.42 -4.07 6.44
N GLU A 18 18.21 -4.56 6.71
CA GLU A 18 17.84 -5.37 7.86
C GLU A 18 17.03 -6.61 7.46
N GLU A 19 17.06 -7.61 8.32
CA GLU A 19 16.26 -8.81 8.14
C GLU A 19 14.77 -8.54 8.44
N VAL A 20 13.92 -8.75 7.44
CA VAL A 20 12.48 -8.64 7.55
C VAL A 20 11.91 -9.88 8.26
N ARG A 21 11.37 -9.71 9.46
CA ARG A 21 10.74 -10.77 10.26
C ARG A 21 9.36 -11.12 9.74
N SER A 22 8.52 -10.12 9.57
CA SER A 22 7.15 -10.29 9.06
C SER A 22 6.66 -9.02 8.35
N GLY A 23 5.51 -9.10 7.69
CA GLY A 23 4.92 -7.95 7.03
C GLY A 23 3.48 -8.18 6.61
N VAL A 24 2.71 -7.10 6.61
CA VAL A 24 1.29 -7.07 6.22
C VAL A 24 1.03 -5.92 5.25
N ALA A 25 0.21 -6.19 4.23
CA ALA A 25 -0.23 -5.17 3.30
C ALA A 25 -1.25 -4.23 3.98
N ILE A 26 -1.06 -2.93 3.82
CA ILE A 26 -1.93 -1.91 4.40
C ILE A 26 -2.35 -0.93 3.30
N SER A 27 -3.59 -0.50 3.34
CA SER A 27 -4.09 0.59 2.52
C SER A 27 -3.82 1.92 3.23
N ASP A 28 -2.95 2.73 2.65
CA ASP A 28 -2.69 4.08 3.11
C ASP A 28 -3.70 5.03 2.44
N PRO A 29 -4.60 5.68 3.20
CA PRO A 29 -5.64 6.54 2.65
C PRO A 29 -5.07 7.74 1.88
N ALA A 30 -3.92 8.26 2.27
CA ALA A 30 -3.24 9.33 1.54
C ALA A 30 -2.75 8.86 0.17
N LEU A 31 -2.17 7.65 0.09
CA LEU A 31 -1.79 7.03 -1.18
C LEU A 31 -3.00 6.69 -2.04
N VAL A 32 -4.09 6.18 -1.44
CA VAL A 32 -5.33 5.85 -2.17
C VAL A 32 -5.94 7.10 -2.78
N SER A 33 -6.01 8.22 -2.06
CA SER A 33 -6.53 9.49 -2.56
C SER A 33 -5.69 10.02 -3.73
N THR A 34 -4.38 9.95 -3.63
CA THR A 34 -3.45 10.34 -4.70
C THR A 34 -3.59 9.45 -5.93
N GLN A 35 -3.69 8.13 -5.74
CA GLN A 35 -3.92 7.19 -6.84
C GLN A 35 -5.24 7.45 -7.56
N LYS A 36 -6.31 7.77 -6.81
CA LYS A 36 -7.61 8.10 -7.38
C LYS A 36 -7.54 9.35 -8.28
N LYS A 37 -6.85 10.40 -7.84
CA LYS A 37 -6.61 11.62 -8.65
C LYS A 37 -5.80 11.31 -9.90
N GLU A 38 -4.71 10.55 -9.78
CA GLU A 38 -3.89 10.10 -10.91
C GLU A 38 -4.70 9.25 -11.89
N LEU A 39 -5.57 8.37 -11.39
CA LEU A 39 -6.44 7.53 -12.23
C LEU A 39 -7.42 8.38 -13.05
N ILE A 40 -8.08 9.36 -12.41
CA ILE A 40 -9.03 10.26 -13.08
C ILE A 40 -8.30 11.06 -14.17
N ALA A 41 -7.14 11.66 -13.88
CA ALA A 41 -6.38 12.41 -14.85
C ALA A 41 -5.95 11.55 -16.05
N ARG A 42 -5.47 10.31 -15.81
CA ARG A 42 -5.07 9.38 -16.88
C ARG A 42 -6.25 8.87 -17.68
N SER A 43 -7.40 8.62 -17.03
CA SER A 43 -8.63 8.24 -17.74
C SER A 43 -9.08 9.34 -18.69
N ALA A 44 -8.97 10.61 -18.29
CA ALA A 44 -9.26 11.75 -19.16
C ALA A 44 -8.31 11.82 -20.36
N ILE A 45 -7.01 11.60 -20.15
CA ILE A 45 -6.01 11.54 -21.24
C ILE A 45 -6.31 10.38 -22.20
N CYS A 46 -6.65 9.20 -21.68
CA CYS A 46 -7.04 8.05 -22.50
C CYS A 46 -8.30 8.35 -23.33
N ALA A 47 -9.32 8.94 -22.72
CA ALA A 47 -10.56 9.32 -23.42
C ALA A 47 -10.28 10.34 -24.52
N LEU A 48 -9.47 11.37 -24.25
CA LEU A 48 -9.07 12.35 -25.23
C LEU A 48 -8.30 11.71 -26.39
N GLY A 49 -7.36 10.80 -26.09
CA GLY A 49 -6.61 10.04 -27.09
C GLY A 49 -7.51 9.20 -28.00
N PHE A 50 -8.59 8.62 -27.43
CA PHE A 50 -9.56 7.84 -28.19
C PHE A 50 -10.38 8.75 -29.15
N VAL A 51 -10.83 9.92 -28.67
CA VAL A 51 -11.57 10.89 -29.48
C VAL A 51 -10.67 11.39 -30.63
N LEU A 52 -9.42 11.73 -30.37
CA LEU A 52 -8.47 12.17 -31.38
C LEU A 52 -8.16 11.06 -32.40
N ALA A 53 -8.01 9.81 -31.97
CA ALA A 53 -7.79 8.68 -32.86
C ALA A 53 -8.98 8.47 -33.80
N ALA A 54 -10.22 8.59 -33.28
CA ALA A 54 -11.42 8.48 -34.07
C ALA A 54 -11.57 9.62 -35.09
N SER A 55 -11.12 10.85 -34.75
CA SER A 55 -11.22 12.03 -35.61
C SER A 55 -10.17 12.05 -36.72
N TRP A 56 -8.97 11.51 -36.47
CA TRP A 56 -7.82 11.62 -37.40
C TRP A 56 -7.45 10.30 -38.05
N SER A 57 -8.18 9.22 -37.78
CA SER A 57 -7.93 7.88 -38.33
C SER A 57 -6.48 7.39 -38.16
N THR A 58 -5.77 7.89 -37.15
CA THR A 58 -4.39 7.51 -36.87
C THR A 58 -4.33 6.55 -35.66
N LEU A 59 -3.49 5.51 -35.75
CA LEU A 59 -3.29 4.54 -34.67
C LEU A 59 -2.43 5.10 -33.52
N LEU A 60 -1.73 6.22 -33.74
CA LEU A 60 -0.77 6.77 -32.79
C LEU A 60 -1.40 7.21 -31.46
N PRO A 61 -2.52 7.99 -31.43
CA PRO A 61 -3.18 8.35 -30.18
C PRO A 61 -3.71 7.14 -29.42
N LEU A 62 -4.19 6.11 -30.13
CA LEU A 62 -4.64 4.87 -29.53
C LEU A 62 -3.49 4.14 -28.83
N ALA A 63 -2.33 4.01 -29.49
CA ALA A 63 -1.15 3.38 -28.91
C ALA A 63 -0.65 4.13 -27.68
N LEU A 64 -0.65 5.46 -27.68
CA LEU A 64 -0.28 6.28 -26.52
C LEU A 64 -1.26 6.10 -25.35
N SER A 65 -2.56 5.97 -25.65
CA SER A 65 -3.59 5.73 -24.63
C SER A 65 -3.42 4.37 -23.97
N VAL A 66 -3.13 3.32 -24.74
CA VAL A 66 -2.86 1.97 -24.25
C VAL A 66 -1.59 1.95 -23.39
N LEU A 67 -0.52 2.61 -23.82
CA LEU A 67 0.73 2.73 -23.08
C LEU A 67 0.54 3.46 -21.75
N ALA A 68 -0.23 4.55 -21.72
CA ALA A 68 -0.55 5.28 -20.49
C ALA A 68 -1.36 4.42 -19.51
N GLY A 69 -2.31 3.64 -20.00
CA GLY A 69 -3.08 2.68 -19.20
C GLY A 69 -2.20 1.56 -18.64
N TRP A 70 -1.31 0.99 -19.46
CA TRP A 70 -0.37 -0.05 -19.06
C TRP A 70 0.60 0.43 -17.98
N ASP A 71 1.17 1.61 -18.15
CA ASP A 71 2.08 2.23 -17.16
C ASP A 71 1.38 2.43 -15.80
N HIS A 72 0.10 2.80 -15.80
CA HIS A 72 -0.68 2.91 -14.58
C HIS A 72 -0.81 1.56 -13.86
N PHE A 73 -1.10 0.48 -14.58
CA PHE A 73 -1.23 -0.86 -14.03
C PHE A 73 0.10 -1.40 -13.49
N ALA A 74 1.19 -1.15 -14.21
CA ALA A 74 2.53 -1.60 -13.83
C ALA A 74 3.08 -0.87 -12.59
N ARG A 75 2.60 0.35 -12.31
CA ARG A 75 3.10 1.20 -11.22
C ARG A 75 2.14 1.33 -10.04
N ARG A 76 1.27 0.35 -9.80
CA ARG A 76 0.42 0.35 -8.60
C ARG A 76 1.26 0.52 -7.34
N ARG A 77 0.94 1.55 -6.58
CA ARG A 77 1.54 1.79 -5.26
C ARG A 77 0.87 0.87 -4.24
N ARG A 78 1.66 0.27 -3.37
CA ARG A 78 1.21 -0.54 -2.24
C ARG A 78 1.99 -0.10 -1.03
N SER A 79 1.34 -0.08 0.12
CA SER A 79 2.01 0.12 1.41
C SER A 79 2.08 -1.21 2.14
N VAL A 80 3.21 -1.49 2.74
CA VAL A 80 3.45 -2.69 3.53
C VAL A 80 4.02 -2.26 4.86
N LEU A 81 3.38 -2.67 5.95
CA LEU A 81 3.96 -2.57 7.29
C LEU A 81 4.88 -3.76 7.49
N VAL A 82 6.09 -3.52 7.89
CA VAL A 82 7.16 -4.51 8.03
C VAL A 82 7.76 -4.43 9.40
N ALA A 83 8.02 -5.58 10.00
CA ALA A 83 8.73 -5.71 11.26
C ALA A 83 10.19 -6.08 11.03
N THR A 84 11.08 -5.38 11.70
CA THR A 84 12.52 -5.67 11.81
C THR A 84 12.93 -5.77 13.27
N LYS A 85 14.22 -5.93 13.53
CA LYS A 85 14.77 -5.88 14.89
C LYS A 85 14.73 -4.45 15.48
N ALA A 86 14.79 -3.44 14.62
CA ALA A 86 14.80 -2.03 15.04
C ALA A 86 13.39 -1.49 15.35
N GLY A 87 12.33 -2.14 14.84
CA GLY A 87 10.95 -1.70 15.05
C GLY A 87 10.04 -2.00 13.86
N LEU A 88 9.04 -1.14 13.70
CA LEU A 88 8.06 -1.19 12.62
C LEU A 88 8.41 -0.17 11.53
N HIS A 89 8.28 -0.57 10.28
CA HIS A 89 8.56 0.28 9.13
C HIS A 89 7.41 0.23 8.13
N LEU A 90 6.94 1.39 7.69
CA LEU A 90 6.00 1.51 6.59
C LEU A 90 6.76 1.74 5.30
N VAL A 91 6.65 0.80 4.38
CA VAL A 91 7.33 0.84 3.09
C VAL A 91 6.30 0.99 1.98
N ALA A 92 6.46 2.04 1.18
CA ALA A 92 5.69 2.22 -0.03
C ALA A 92 6.41 1.57 -1.21
N ILE A 93 5.71 0.65 -1.89
CA ILE A 93 6.24 -0.09 -3.05
C ILE A 93 5.57 0.42 -4.31
N ARG A 94 6.36 0.79 -5.31
CA ARG A 94 5.91 1.24 -6.63
C ARG A 94 6.65 0.47 -7.73
N GLY A 95 6.00 -0.55 -8.30
CA GLY A 95 6.64 -1.45 -9.26
C GLY A 95 7.82 -2.20 -8.64
N GLN A 96 9.03 -1.92 -9.10
CA GLN A 96 10.28 -2.49 -8.58
C GLN A 96 11.04 -1.53 -7.64
N ARG A 97 10.44 -0.41 -7.27
CA ARG A 97 11.02 0.55 -6.33
C ARG A 97 10.25 0.50 -5.03
N ALA A 98 10.98 0.58 -3.93
CA ALA A 98 10.41 0.76 -2.62
C ALA A 98 11.03 1.98 -1.96
N SER A 99 10.31 2.61 -1.05
CA SER A 99 10.75 3.75 -0.26
C SER A 99 10.21 3.63 1.15
N LEU A 100 11.05 3.93 2.13
CA LEU A 100 10.63 4.06 3.50
C LEU A 100 9.74 5.31 3.65
N SER A 101 8.55 5.15 4.22
CA SER A 101 7.60 6.24 4.44
C SER A 101 7.56 6.67 5.89
N CYS A 102 7.48 5.72 6.82
CA CYS A 102 7.46 5.96 8.25
C CYS A 102 8.25 4.87 8.98
N GLU A 103 8.74 5.22 10.16
CA GLU A 103 9.48 4.33 11.05
C GLU A 103 8.99 4.53 12.48
N TRP A 104 8.77 3.43 13.19
CA TRP A 104 8.41 3.42 14.60
C TRP A 104 9.36 2.50 15.35
N ARG A 105 9.82 2.96 16.51
CA ARG A 105 10.73 2.19 17.37
C ARG A 105 10.01 1.05 18.06
N VAL A 106 10.80 0.19 18.69
CA VAL A 106 10.32 -0.83 19.64
C VAL A 106 9.48 -0.15 20.72
N ASP A 107 8.46 -0.85 21.26
CA ASP A 107 7.48 -0.38 22.25
C ASP A 107 6.43 0.63 21.71
N THR A 108 6.25 0.68 20.39
CA THR A 108 5.20 1.50 19.80
C THR A 108 3.83 0.84 20.02
N GLU A 109 2.90 1.58 20.63
CA GLU A 109 1.50 1.19 20.73
C GLU A 109 0.81 1.30 19.36
N ALA A 110 0.17 0.22 18.93
CA ALA A 110 -0.58 0.17 17.69
C ALA A 110 -2.04 -0.19 18.00
N ARG A 111 -2.97 0.69 17.63
CA ARG A 111 -4.41 0.51 17.89
C ARG A 111 -5.12 -0.02 16.66
N LEU A 112 -5.82 -1.13 16.86
CA LEU A 112 -6.69 -1.75 15.85
C LEU A 112 -8.14 -1.42 16.22
N VAL A 113 -8.78 -0.53 15.48
CA VAL A 113 -10.15 -0.08 15.75
C VAL A 113 -11.13 -1.00 15.02
N LEU A 114 -11.81 -1.85 15.79
CA LEU A 114 -12.73 -2.84 15.26
C LEU A 114 -14.16 -2.27 15.26
N HIS A 115 -14.82 -2.30 14.08
CA HIS A 115 -16.25 -2.01 13.93
C HIS A 115 -16.98 -3.29 13.53
N PRO A 116 -18.00 -3.72 14.29
CA PRO A 116 -18.70 -4.98 14.00
C PRO A 116 -19.32 -5.07 12.62
N SER A 117 -19.71 -3.93 12.06
CA SER A 117 -20.39 -3.82 10.75
C SER A 117 -19.47 -3.63 9.56
N LYS A 118 -18.14 -3.37 9.78
CA LYS A 118 -17.21 -3.03 8.69
C LYS A 118 -16.12 -4.09 8.55
N PRO A 119 -15.83 -4.53 7.30
CA PRO A 119 -14.72 -5.44 7.04
C PRO A 119 -13.35 -4.73 7.08
N GLU A 120 -13.34 -3.40 7.10
CA GLU A 120 -12.16 -2.57 7.13
C GLU A 120 -11.83 -2.18 8.58
N VAL A 121 -10.59 -2.40 8.98
CA VAL A 121 -10.09 -2.14 10.33
C VAL A 121 -9.04 -1.04 10.25
N PRO A 122 -9.34 0.17 10.79
CA PRO A 122 -8.33 1.19 10.97
C PRO A 122 -7.21 0.70 11.89
N LEU A 123 -5.98 0.89 11.44
CA LEU A 123 -4.76 0.71 12.23
C LEU A 123 -4.18 2.09 12.50
N GLU A 124 -4.14 2.46 13.78
CA GLU A 124 -3.57 3.72 14.23
C GLU A 124 -2.19 3.48 14.85
N LEU A 125 -1.20 4.17 14.32
CA LEU A 125 0.16 4.25 14.82
C LEU A 125 0.49 5.71 15.10
N PRO A 126 1.44 6.05 15.99
CA PRO A 126 1.80 7.43 16.27
C PRO A 126 2.10 8.23 15.01
N GLY A 127 1.26 9.25 14.74
CA GLY A 127 1.40 10.13 13.58
C GLY A 127 0.95 9.53 12.23
N TRP A 128 0.33 8.33 12.24
CA TRP A 128 -0.13 7.71 11.00
C TRP A 128 -1.35 6.81 11.22
N THR A 129 -2.23 6.78 10.24
CA THR A 129 -3.40 5.90 10.23
C THR A 129 -3.51 5.19 8.89
N GLY A 130 -3.69 3.88 8.91
CA GLY A 130 -3.92 3.04 7.75
C GLY A 130 -5.17 2.20 7.87
N ILE A 131 -5.51 1.48 6.81
CA ILE A 131 -6.68 0.59 6.77
C ILE A 131 -6.22 -0.82 6.45
N LEU A 132 -6.60 -1.76 7.30
CA LEU A 132 -6.42 -3.20 7.12
C LEU A 132 -7.71 -3.85 6.63
N HIS A 133 -7.59 -4.93 5.88
CA HIS A 133 -8.72 -5.81 5.63
C HIS A 133 -8.90 -6.76 6.83
N GLY A 134 -10.15 -7.04 7.24
CA GLY A 134 -10.42 -7.87 8.42
C GLY A 134 -9.72 -9.23 8.44
N ALA A 135 -9.53 -9.85 7.25
CA ALA A 135 -8.78 -11.10 7.11
C ALA A 135 -7.27 -10.99 7.45
N ASP A 136 -6.73 -9.77 7.51
CA ASP A 136 -5.30 -9.52 7.77
C ASP A 136 -4.99 -9.08 9.21
N ILE A 137 -5.99 -9.01 10.09
CA ILE A 137 -5.85 -8.55 11.49
C ILE A 137 -4.79 -9.37 12.23
N GLU A 138 -4.91 -10.70 12.23
CA GLU A 138 -3.98 -11.57 12.95
C GLU A 138 -2.54 -11.43 12.42
N ARG A 139 -2.41 -11.23 11.11
CA ARG A 139 -1.11 -10.99 10.49
C ARG A 139 -0.54 -9.63 10.90
N ALA A 140 -1.39 -8.60 10.98
CA ALA A 140 -1.00 -7.28 11.46
C ALA A 140 -0.53 -7.32 12.92
N GLU A 141 -1.29 -7.97 13.80
CA GLU A 141 -0.90 -8.14 15.20
C GLU A 141 0.44 -8.87 15.35
N ARG A 142 0.63 -9.95 14.58
CA ARG A 142 1.92 -10.66 14.57
C ARG A 142 3.04 -9.75 14.11
N THR A 143 2.81 -8.99 13.03
CA THR A 143 3.81 -8.05 12.51
C THR A 143 4.14 -6.97 13.55
N ILE A 144 3.14 -6.45 14.27
CA ILE A 144 3.36 -5.46 15.32
C ILE A 144 4.21 -6.05 16.46
N ARG A 145 3.88 -7.25 16.94
CA ARG A 145 4.65 -7.95 18.00
C ARG A 145 6.07 -8.29 17.55
N ASP A 146 6.24 -8.74 16.32
CA ASP A 146 7.58 -9.06 15.75
C ASP A 146 8.48 -7.81 15.66
N GLY A 147 7.88 -6.62 15.52
CA GLY A 147 8.56 -5.33 15.58
C GLY A 147 8.72 -4.77 16.99
N GLY A 148 8.32 -5.52 18.03
CA GLY A 148 8.41 -5.11 19.44
C GLY A 148 7.31 -4.12 19.85
N GLY A 149 6.28 -3.91 19.04
CA GLY A 149 5.14 -3.08 19.37
C GLY A 149 4.04 -3.86 20.13
N GLU A 150 3.13 -3.14 20.76
CA GLU A 150 1.98 -3.70 21.45
C GLU A 150 0.69 -3.45 20.64
N PRO A 151 0.03 -4.51 20.11
CA PRO A 151 -1.25 -4.36 19.43
C PRO A 151 -2.39 -4.27 20.44
N VAL A 152 -3.13 -3.17 20.42
CA VAL A 152 -4.32 -2.93 21.25
C VAL A 152 -5.56 -3.01 20.36
N ARG A 153 -6.54 -3.83 20.73
CA ARG A 153 -7.84 -3.89 20.06
C ARG A 153 -8.82 -2.96 20.76
N GLU A 154 -9.35 -2.02 20.03
CA GLU A 154 -10.41 -1.12 20.47
C GLU A 154 -11.71 -1.46 19.74
N LEU A 155 -12.76 -1.82 20.48
CA LEU A 155 -14.11 -2.03 19.93
C LEU A 155 -14.83 -0.69 19.96
N ARG A 156 -15.17 -0.15 18.79
CA ARG A 156 -16.05 1.01 18.66
C ARG A 156 -17.45 0.55 18.29
N ALA A 157 -18.41 0.93 19.11
CA ALA A 157 -19.83 0.84 18.73
C ALA A 157 -20.10 1.81 17.60
N ASP A 158 -20.92 1.38 16.63
CA ASP A 158 -21.38 2.22 15.51
C ASP A 158 -22.29 3.34 15.98
#